data_996df149270cc2c2b79f86a3cfe81733
#
_entry.id   996df149270cc2c2b79f86a3cfe81733
#
_cell.length_a   1.000
_cell.length_b   1.000
_cell.length_c   1.000
_cell.angle_alpha   90.00
_cell.angle_beta   90.00
_cell.angle_gamma   90.00
#
_symmetry.space_group_name_H-M   'P 1'
#
loop_
_entity.id
_entity.type
_entity.pdbx_description
1 polymer ?
#
loop_
_entity_poly.entity_id
_entity_poly.type
_entity_poly.pdbx_seq_one_letter_code
_entity_poly.pdbx_strand_id
1 'polypeptide(L)'
;MIAVFDTNVLIAAIITEGICSKLLHRARIGEFSLVSCPFIMKELRRILLKKFRLSHEELALAIEPISEAISQVIEHSLKITDICRDTDDDNIIACAMAARVDYLVTGDSDLLDIKSYKGIKIITPRDFEALFVW
;
A
#
# COMPACT_ATOMS: atom_id res chain seq x y z
N MET A 1 -14.41 -4.44 3.89
CA MET A 1 -13.56 -3.26 3.76
C MET A 1 -12.31 -3.61 2.97
N ILE A 2 -12.01 -2.82 1.97
CA ILE A 2 -10.90 -3.05 1.04
C ILE A 2 -9.95 -1.86 1.12
N ALA A 3 -8.66 -2.12 1.25
CA ALA A 3 -7.64 -1.09 1.31
C ALA A 3 -6.46 -1.40 0.39
N VAL A 4 -5.81 -0.36 -0.09
CA VAL A 4 -4.51 -0.46 -0.74
C VAL A 4 -3.50 0.32 0.10
N PHE A 5 -2.31 -0.25 0.25
CA PHE A 5 -1.20 0.39 0.97
C PHE A 5 -0.20 0.93 -0.04
N ASP A 6 0.17 2.20 0.14
CA ASP A 6 1.28 2.81 -0.58
C ASP A 6 2.55 1.99 -0.32
N THR A 7 3.48 2.03 -1.25
CA THR A 7 4.74 1.28 -1.19
C THR A 7 5.48 1.49 0.13
N ASN A 8 5.57 2.74 0.61
CA ASN A 8 6.27 3.05 1.85
C ASN A 8 5.62 2.43 3.08
N VAL A 9 4.31 2.24 3.08
CA VAL A 9 3.61 1.54 4.15
C VAL A 9 4.00 0.06 4.16
N LEU A 10 4.09 -0.56 2.99
CA LEU A 10 4.55 -1.95 2.86
C LEU A 10 6.00 -2.11 3.31
N ILE A 11 6.87 -1.17 2.94
CA ILE A 11 8.26 -1.17 3.38
C ILE A 11 8.34 -1.07 4.90
N ALA A 12 7.61 -0.14 5.49
CA ALA A 12 7.58 0.02 6.95
C ALA A 12 7.10 -1.26 7.66
N ALA A 13 6.13 -1.95 7.06
CA ALA A 13 5.64 -3.22 7.60
C ALA A 13 6.71 -4.32 7.61
N ILE A 14 7.65 -4.27 6.66
CA ILE A 14 8.74 -5.24 6.58
C ILE A 14 9.88 -4.90 7.54
N ILE A 15 10.27 -3.62 7.62
CA ILE A 15 11.51 -3.22 8.30
C ILE A 15 11.31 -2.77 9.74
N THR A 16 10.08 -2.57 10.19
CA THR A 16 9.81 -2.11 11.56
C THR A 16 8.74 -2.98 12.23
N GLU A 17 8.78 -3.00 13.56
CA GLU A 17 7.72 -3.59 14.39
C GLU A 17 6.86 -2.46 14.92
N GLY A 18 5.90 -2.01 14.12
CA GLY A 18 5.06 -0.88 14.47
C GLY A 18 3.66 -1.02 13.90
N ILE A 19 2.99 0.12 13.70
CA ILE A 19 1.61 0.16 13.20
C ILE A 19 1.47 -0.53 11.86
N CYS A 20 2.40 -0.30 10.93
CA CYS A 20 2.33 -0.90 9.59
C CYS A 20 2.43 -2.42 9.65
N SER A 21 3.33 -2.95 10.49
CA SER A 21 3.45 -4.38 10.71
C SER A 21 2.17 -4.98 11.30
N LYS A 22 1.57 -4.26 12.25
CA LYS A 22 0.30 -4.66 12.87
C LYS A 22 -0.83 -4.69 11.85
N LEU A 23 -0.91 -3.69 10.99
CA LEU A 23 -1.92 -3.63 9.93
C LEU A 23 -1.75 -4.77 8.94
N LEU A 24 -0.51 -5.11 8.60
CA LEU A 24 -0.24 -6.24 7.72
C LEU A 24 -0.74 -7.54 8.34
N HIS A 25 -0.53 -7.72 9.64
CA HIS A 25 -1.04 -8.88 10.37
C HIS A 25 -2.57 -8.92 10.34
N ARG A 26 -3.25 -7.79 10.53
CA ARG A 26 -4.70 -7.72 10.42
C ARG A 26 -5.22 -8.17 9.05
N ALA A 27 -4.51 -7.79 7.98
CA ALA A 27 -4.84 -8.24 6.64
C ALA A 27 -4.66 -9.75 6.50
N ARG A 28 -3.58 -10.29 7.06
CA ARG A 28 -3.28 -11.73 6.99
C ARG A 28 -4.34 -12.57 7.69
N ILE A 29 -4.92 -12.09 8.76
CA ILE A 29 -5.98 -12.83 9.48
C ILE A 29 -7.39 -12.46 9.01
N GLY A 30 -7.50 -11.65 7.95
CA GLY A 30 -8.78 -11.40 7.28
C GLY A 30 -9.64 -10.31 7.90
N GLU A 31 -9.09 -9.43 8.72
CA GLU A 31 -9.87 -8.32 9.30
C GLU A 31 -10.25 -7.27 8.26
N PHE A 32 -9.52 -7.20 7.16
CA PHE A 32 -9.85 -6.43 5.96
C PHE A 32 -9.15 -7.06 4.77
N SER A 33 -9.57 -6.69 3.55
CA SER A 33 -8.91 -7.15 2.33
C SER A 33 -7.85 -6.14 1.89
N LEU A 34 -6.60 -6.58 1.87
CA LEU A 34 -5.50 -5.79 1.33
C LEU A 34 -5.30 -6.16 -0.13
N VAL A 35 -5.39 -5.16 -1.01
CA VAL A 35 -5.14 -5.34 -2.44
C VAL A 35 -3.95 -4.51 -2.87
N SER A 36 -3.37 -4.88 -3.99
CA SER A 36 -2.24 -4.14 -4.56
C SER A 36 -2.31 -4.18 -6.09
N CYS A 37 -1.31 -3.67 -6.75
CA CYS A 37 -1.22 -3.68 -8.20
C CYS A 37 0.25 -3.89 -8.62
N PRO A 38 0.50 -4.26 -9.89
CA PRO A 38 1.86 -4.50 -10.36
C PRO A 38 2.81 -3.32 -10.15
N PHE A 39 2.33 -2.10 -10.29
CA PHE A 39 3.15 -0.90 -10.06
C PHE A 39 3.72 -0.87 -8.64
N ILE A 40 2.86 -1.06 -7.63
CA ILE A 40 3.28 -1.05 -6.22
C ILE A 40 4.23 -2.21 -5.93
N MET A 41 3.89 -3.40 -6.38
CA MET A 41 4.72 -4.59 -6.12
C MET A 41 6.10 -4.47 -6.78
N LYS A 42 6.15 -3.92 -7.98
CA LYS A 42 7.40 -3.68 -8.70
C LYS A 42 8.26 -2.63 -8.00
N GLU A 43 7.65 -1.54 -7.56
CA GLU A 43 8.34 -0.48 -6.82
C GLU A 43 8.88 -1.00 -5.49
N LEU A 44 8.09 -1.79 -4.78
CA LEU A 44 8.51 -2.42 -3.53
C LEU A 44 9.79 -3.26 -3.72
N ARG A 45 9.79 -4.13 -4.73
CA ARG A 45 10.96 -4.96 -5.04
C ARG A 45 12.17 -4.12 -5.41
N ARG A 46 11.98 -3.10 -6.25
CA ARG A 46 13.05 -2.20 -6.68
C ARG A 46 13.70 -1.51 -5.48
N ILE A 47 12.90 -0.97 -4.57
CA ILE A 47 13.41 -0.26 -3.40
C ILE A 47 14.17 -1.21 -2.47
N LEU A 48 13.62 -2.39 -2.21
CA LEU A 48 14.27 -3.37 -1.34
C LEU A 48 15.61 -3.85 -1.91
N LEU A 49 15.69 -4.05 -3.22
CA LEU A 49 16.94 -4.45 -3.86
C LEU A 49 17.96 -3.31 -3.93
N LYS A 50 17.56 -2.13 -4.35
CA LYS A 50 18.48 -1.03 -4.64
C LYS A 50 18.79 -0.16 -3.44
N LYS A 51 17.80 0.19 -2.65
CA LYS A 51 17.97 1.10 -1.52
C LYS A 51 18.40 0.36 -0.25
N PHE A 52 17.77 -0.77 0.03
CA PHE A 52 18.11 -1.60 1.18
C PHE A 52 19.13 -2.69 0.87
N ARG A 53 19.51 -2.83 -0.40
CA ARG A 53 20.55 -3.74 -0.87
C ARG A 53 20.34 -5.19 -0.46
N LEU A 54 19.09 -5.65 -0.47
CA LEU A 54 18.80 -7.03 -0.18
C LEU A 54 19.30 -7.93 -1.32
N SER A 55 19.76 -9.13 -0.97
CA SER A 55 20.00 -10.18 -1.95
C SER A 55 18.65 -10.69 -2.47
N HIS A 56 18.69 -11.47 -3.54
CA HIS A 56 17.45 -12.08 -4.06
C HIS A 56 16.82 -13.04 -3.05
N GLU A 57 17.63 -13.74 -2.26
CA GLU A 57 17.12 -14.61 -1.20
C GLU A 57 16.48 -13.82 -0.08
N GLU A 58 17.11 -12.73 0.35
CA GLU A 58 16.58 -11.85 1.37
C GLU A 58 15.29 -11.18 0.90
N LEU A 59 15.24 -10.78 -0.39
CA LEU A 59 14.04 -10.20 -0.98
C LEU A 59 12.87 -11.20 -0.93
N ALA A 60 13.09 -12.44 -1.31
CA ALA A 60 12.06 -13.48 -1.28
C ALA A 60 11.48 -13.65 0.12
N LEU A 61 12.33 -13.66 1.15
CA LEU A 61 11.91 -13.75 2.55
C LEU A 61 11.14 -12.51 2.99
N ALA A 62 11.59 -11.33 2.58
CA ALA A 62 10.95 -10.06 2.97
C ALA A 62 9.56 -9.91 2.34
N ILE A 63 9.39 -10.38 1.11
CA ILE A 63 8.12 -10.27 0.37
C ILE A 63 7.09 -11.28 0.85
N GLU A 64 7.50 -12.41 1.41
CA GLU A 64 6.58 -13.48 1.81
C GLU A 64 5.43 -13.01 2.69
N PRO A 65 5.64 -12.26 3.79
CA PRO A 65 4.52 -11.77 4.60
C PRO A 65 3.58 -10.85 3.83
N ILE A 66 4.12 -10.06 2.90
CA ILE A 66 3.32 -9.17 2.04
C ILE A 66 2.44 -10.01 1.12
N SER A 67 3.02 -11.02 0.46
CA SER A 67 2.28 -11.90 -0.44
C SER A 67 1.17 -12.66 0.28
N GLU A 68 1.41 -13.09 1.52
CA GLU A 68 0.41 -13.76 2.35
C GLU A 68 -0.73 -12.82 2.75
N ALA A 69 -0.42 -11.55 2.97
CA ALA A 69 -1.41 -10.55 3.39
C ALA A 69 -2.27 -10.04 2.23
N ILE A 70 -1.71 -9.98 1.03
CA ILE A 70 -2.42 -9.46 -0.14
C ILE A 70 -3.40 -10.50 -0.64
N SER A 71 -4.69 -10.11 -0.69
CA SER A 71 -5.74 -10.98 -1.21
C SER A 71 -5.79 -11.01 -2.73
N GLN A 72 -5.41 -9.90 -3.38
CA GLN A 72 -5.45 -9.80 -4.84
C GLN A 72 -4.53 -8.70 -5.34
N VAL A 73 -3.84 -8.96 -6.44
CA VAL A 73 -3.09 -7.96 -7.20
C VAL A 73 -3.93 -7.60 -8.42
N ILE A 74 -4.37 -6.36 -8.49
CA ILE A 74 -5.29 -5.88 -9.54
C ILE A 74 -4.47 -5.31 -10.68
N GLU A 75 -4.59 -5.90 -11.87
CA GLU A 75 -4.04 -5.33 -13.09
C GLU A 75 -5.03 -4.33 -13.67
N HIS A 76 -4.54 -3.21 -14.16
CA HIS A 76 -5.39 -2.19 -14.76
C HIS A 76 -4.67 -1.40 -15.84
N SER A 77 -5.47 -0.80 -16.71
CA SER A 77 -4.99 0.11 -17.75
C SER A 77 -5.38 1.57 -17.49
N LEU A 78 -5.93 1.86 -16.31
CA LEU A 78 -6.30 3.21 -15.93
C LEU A 78 -5.08 4.11 -15.87
N LYS A 79 -5.22 5.30 -16.43
CA LYS A 79 -4.23 6.37 -16.30
C LYS A 79 -4.90 7.57 -15.67
N ILE A 80 -4.26 8.08 -14.63
CA ILE A 80 -4.67 9.31 -13.97
C ILE A 80 -3.48 10.25 -14.06
N THR A 81 -3.74 11.47 -14.51
CA THR A 81 -2.69 12.47 -14.69
C THR A 81 -3.09 13.77 -14.01
N ASP A 82 -2.08 14.54 -13.63
CA ASP A 82 -2.25 15.90 -13.12
C ASP A 82 -3.05 16.02 -11.81
N ILE A 83 -3.15 14.94 -11.04
CA ILE A 83 -3.78 14.98 -9.72
C ILE A 83 -2.75 15.30 -8.63
N CYS A 84 -1.57 14.71 -8.74
CA CYS A 84 -0.49 14.84 -7.76
C CYS A 84 0.72 15.51 -8.40
N ARG A 85 1.60 16.07 -7.57
CA ARG A 85 2.87 16.63 -8.03
C ARG A 85 3.77 15.55 -8.61
N ASP A 86 3.74 14.36 -8.00
CA ASP A 86 4.53 13.22 -8.42
C ASP A 86 3.65 12.28 -9.24
N THR A 87 4.12 11.91 -10.44
CA THR A 87 3.44 10.97 -11.31
C THR A 87 3.32 9.57 -10.69
N ASP A 88 4.24 9.20 -9.80
CA ASP A 88 4.15 7.93 -9.08
C ASP A 88 2.93 7.91 -8.16
N ASP A 89 2.59 9.05 -7.54
CA ASP A 89 1.39 9.18 -6.70
C ASP A 89 0.12 9.03 -7.54
N ASP A 90 0.12 9.54 -8.78
CA ASP A 90 -0.99 9.33 -9.69
C ASP A 90 -1.20 7.85 -10.00
N ASN A 91 -0.12 7.07 -10.12
CA ASN A 91 -0.20 5.63 -10.32
C ASN A 91 -0.79 4.91 -9.09
N ILE A 92 -0.50 5.38 -7.89
CA ILE A 92 -1.08 4.84 -6.66
C ILE A 92 -2.59 5.09 -6.62
N ILE A 93 -3.02 6.30 -6.98
CA ILE A 93 -4.46 6.63 -7.07
C ILE A 93 -5.15 5.79 -8.13
N ALA A 94 -4.51 5.60 -9.29
CA ALA A 94 -5.05 4.76 -10.36
C ALA A 94 -5.24 3.32 -9.89
N CYS A 95 -4.29 2.79 -9.13
CA CYS A 95 -4.39 1.48 -8.50
C CYS A 95 -5.61 1.41 -7.56
N ALA A 96 -5.74 2.38 -6.69
CA ALA A 96 -6.83 2.44 -5.72
C ALA A 96 -8.20 2.48 -6.41
N MET A 97 -8.31 3.25 -7.50
CA MET A 97 -9.55 3.34 -8.29
C MET A 97 -9.87 2.04 -9.00
N ALA A 98 -8.89 1.42 -9.64
CA ALA A 98 -9.10 0.17 -10.36
C ALA A 98 -9.54 -0.95 -9.43
N ALA A 99 -8.99 -0.96 -8.22
CA ALA A 99 -9.31 -1.95 -7.19
C ALA A 99 -10.60 -1.63 -6.41
N ARG A 100 -11.17 -0.44 -6.61
CA ARG A 100 -12.39 0.02 -5.92
C ARG A 100 -12.26 -0.07 -4.41
N VAL A 101 -11.13 0.41 -3.89
CA VAL A 101 -10.87 0.35 -2.45
C VAL A 101 -11.69 1.38 -1.70
N ASP A 102 -11.90 1.12 -0.41
CA ASP A 102 -12.49 2.07 0.51
C ASP A 102 -11.45 3.06 1.03
N TYR A 103 -10.20 2.58 1.20
CA TYR A 103 -9.12 3.36 1.78
C TYR A 103 -7.81 3.20 1.01
N LEU A 104 -7.14 4.33 0.81
CA LEU A 104 -5.73 4.37 0.43
C LEU A 104 -4.93 4.77 1.66
N VAL A 105 -4.08 3.87 2.15
CA VAL A 105 -3.29 4.08 3.36
C VAL A 105 -1.88 4.50 2.97
N THR A 106 -1.48 5.68 3.41
CA THR A 106 -0.20 6.28 3.04
C THR A 106 0.35 7.19 4.14
N GLY A 107 1.65 7.39 4.13
CA GLY A 107 2.31 8.41 4.95
C GLY A 107 2.75 9.63 4.15
N ASP A 108 2.51 9.63 2.84
CA ASP A 108 2.92 10.72 1.95
C ASP A 108 2.01 11.94 2.10
N SER A 109 2.60 13.08 2.46
CA SER A 109 1.84 14.32 2.68
C SER A 109 1.10 14.80 1.43
N ASP A 110 1.68 14.63 0.24
CA ASP A 110 1.02 15.05 -1.00
C ASP A 110 -0.25 14.25 -1.27
N LEU A 111 -0.24 12.95 -1.00
CA LEU A 111 -1.44 12.12 -1.10
C LEU A 111 -2.44 12.46 0.01
N LEU A 112 -1.96 12.62 1.24
CA LEU A 112 -2.83 12.93 2.39
C LEU A 112 -3.54 14.27 2.23
N ASP A 113 -2.91 15.24 1.57
CA ASP A 113 -3.51 16.56 1.32
C ASP A 113 -4.74 16.48 0.41
N ILE A 114 -4.85 15.45 -0.42
CA ILE A 114 -6.02 15.21 -1.26
C ILE A 114 -7.24 14.81 -0.41
N LYS A 115 -7.02 14.13 0.71
CA LYS A 115 -8.00 13.66 1.70
C LYS A 115 -8.94 12.59 1.19
N SER A 116 -9.55 12.78 0.03
CA SER A 116 -10.40 11.78 -0.60
C SER A 116 -10.42 11.99 -2.11
N TYR A 117 -10.66 10.91 -2.85
CA TYR A 117 -10.75 10.97 -4.29
C TYR A 117 -11.82 9.97 -4.75
N LYS A 118 -12.90 10.50 -5.31
CA LYS A 118 -14.03 9.70 -5.86
C LYS A 118 -14.50 8.58 -4.90
N GLY A 119 -14.70 8.93 -3.64
CA GLY A 119 -15.19 8.02 -2.62
C GLY A 119 -14.10 7.22 -1.90
N ILE A 120 -12.87 7.30 -2.35
CA ILE A 120 -11.72 6.66 -1.69
C ILE A 120 -11.17 7.62 -0.64
N LYS A 121 -11.10 7.20 0.61
CA LYS A 121 -10.50 7.99 1.67
C LYS A 121 -9.01 7.73 1.75
N ILE A 122 -8.23 8.81 1.82
CA ILE A 122 -6.77 8.73 1.90
C ILE A 122 -6.38 9.08 3.33
N ILE A 123 -5.85 8.11 4.06
CA ILE A 123 -5.57 8.24 5.49
C ILE A 123 -4.22 7.63 5.86
N THR A 124 -3.74 8.02 7.03
CA THR A 124 -2.48 7.50 7.58
C THR A 124 -2.67 6.07 8.12
N PRO A 125 -1.56 5.32 8.28
CA PRO A 125 -1.63 4.03 8.97
C PRO A 125 -2.22 4.14 10.38
N ARG A 126 -1.90 5.20 11.10
CA ARG A 126 -2.45 5.43 12.44
C ARG A 126 -3.96 5.59 12.42
N ASP A 127 -4.48 6.39 11.49
CA ASP A 127 -5.92 6.60 11.35
C ASP A 127 -6.62 5.32 10.90
N PHE A 128 -5.98 4.56 10.03
CA PHE A 128 -6.54 3.28 9.57
C PHE A 128 -6.60 2.27 10.73
N GLU A 129 -5.53 2.17 11.53
CA GLU A 129 -5.50 1.30 12.72
C GLU A 129 -6.61 1.67 13.70
N ALA A 130 -6.91 2.97 13.85
CA ALA A 130 -7.95 3.42 14.76
C ALA A 130 -9.34 2.89 14.40
N LEU A 131 -9.57 2.48 13.16
CA LEU A 131 -10.86 1.90 12.74
C LEU A 131 -11.11 0.52 13.35
N PHE A 132 -10.06 -0.16 13.81
CA PHE A 132 -10.14 -1.50 14.40
C PHE A 132 -10.15 -1.49 15.92
N VAL A 133 -10.03 -0.32 16.53
CA VAL A 133 -9.98 -0.16 18.00
C VAL A 133 -11.30 0.46 18.46
N TRP A 134 -12.05 -0.30 19.24
CA TRP A 134 -13.31 0.16 19.85
C TRP A 134 -13.47 -0.36 21.27
#